data_1d2ed94c0f9f631c5e37b3dab267154b
#
_entry.id   1d2ed94c0f9f631c5e37b3dab267154b
#
_cell.length_a   1.000
_cell.length_b   1.000
_cell.length_c   1.000
_cell.angle_alpha   90.00
_cell.angle_beta   90.00
_cell.angle_gamma   90.00
#
_symmetry.space_group_name_H-M   'P 1'
#
loop_
_entity.id
_entity.type
_entity.pdbx_description
1 polymer ?
#
loop_
_entity_poly.entity_id
_entity_poly.type
_entity_poly.pdbx_seq_one_letter_code
_entity_poly.pdbx_strand_id
1 'polypeptide(L)'
;MTVREDPIKLHKDANALMENGNYAEARDLFVKVADMYYKGQNYFGSAEMDYKAGECSFQLKDYQKAAELFMKSADVAFSKGFDRYGVSALEQARDSQKALGNNKEVEELNKKIKEFNDKQKEPEGESSFSIFSWLLSRQIRFFSLWFLLSMNQINLL
;
A
#
# COMPACT_ATOMS: atom_id res chain seq x y z
N MET A 1 27.37 25.30 -17.98
CA MET A 1 27.28 23.90 -17.51
C MET A 1 26.25 23.86 -16.38
N THR A 2 25.07 23.30 -16.60
CA THR A 2 24.10 23.08 -15.55
C THR A 2 24.62 21.93 -14.68
N VAL A 3 25.01 22.25 -13.45
CA VAL A 3 25.36 21.22 -12.46
C VAL A 3 24.12 20.33 -12.26
N ARG A 4 24.22 19.07 -12.65
CA ARG A 4 23.14 18.12 -12.46
C ARG A 4 23.04 17.86 -10.95
N GLU A 5 21.95 18.29 -10.35
CA GLU A 5 21.71 18.06 -8.93
C GLU A 5 21.63 16.57 -8.63
N ASP A 6 22.27 16.14 -7.55
CA ASP A 6 22.26 14.75 -7.10
C ASP A 6 21.09 14.54 -6.12
N PRO A 7 20.09 13.73 -6.48
CA PRO A 7 18.94 13.48 -5.62
C PRO A 7 19.32 12.80 -4.29
N ILE A 8 20.40 12.01 -4.25
CA ILE A 8 20.85 11.34 -3.04
C ILE A 8 21.42 12.38 -2.05
N LYS A 9 22.19 13.33 -2.56
CA LYS A 9 22.71 14.42 -1.73
C LYS A 9 21.58 15.29 -1.19
N LEU A 10 20.66 15.71 -2.08
CA LEU A 10 19.50 16.53 -1.66
C LEU A 10 18.61 15.81 -0.64
N HIS A 11 18.44 14.50 -0.77
CA HIS A 11 17.73 13.69 0.23
C HIS A 11 18.42 13.72 1.61
N LYS A 12 19.73 13.58 1.65
CA LYS A 12 20.50 13.69 2.92
C LYS A 12 20.37 15.08 3.52
N ASP A 13 20.47 16.12 2.71
CA ASP A 13 20.34 17.51 3.15
C ASP A 13 18.93 17.77 3.72
N ALA A 14 17.88 17.25 3.06
CA ALA A 14 16.49 17.33 3.53
C ALA A 14 16.29 16.65 4.90
N ASN A 15 16.87 15.45 5.09
CA ASN A 15 16.80 14.77 6.39
C ASN A 15 17.50 15.59 7.48
N ALA A 16 18.68 16.14 7.21
CA ALA A 16 19.40 16.98 8.17
C ALA A 16 18.60 18.24 8.55
N LEU A 17 17.92 18.86 7.58
CA LEU A 17 17.03 20.00 7.85
C LEU A 17 15.84 19.60 8.73
N MET A 18 15.23 18.45 8.46
CA MET A 18 14.11 17.93 9.26
C MET A 18 14.53 17.62 10.69
N GLU A 19 15.69 16.97 10.89
CA GLU A 19 16.27 16.66 12.20
C GLU A 19 16.59 17.93 13.02
N ASN A 20 16.98 19.00 12.34
CA ASN A 20 17.26 20.30 12.96
C ASN A 20 15.98 21.15 13.19
N GLY A 21 14.80 20.64 12.85
CA GLY A 21 13.52 21.35 13.00
C GLY A 21 13.25 22.40 11.92
N ASN A 22 14.05 22.47 10.87
CA ASN A 22 13.87 23.37 9.72
C ASN A 22 12.85 22.80 8.74
N TYR A 23 11.62 22.55 9.24
CA TYR A 23 10.58 21.80 8.51
C TYR A 23 10.15 22.45 7.19
N ALA A 24 10.14 23.78 7.09
CA ALA A 24 9.73 24.44 5.85
C ALA A 24 10.72 24.17 4.70
N GLU A 25 12.00 24.32 4.96
CA GLU A 25 13.07 24.07 3.98
C GLU A 25 13.19 22.57 3.67
N ALA A 26 13.07 21.71 4.71
CA ALA A 26 13.08 20.26 4.55
C ALA A 26 11.94 19.79 3.64
N ARG A 27 10.71 20.29 3.86
CA ARG A 27 9.53 20.00 3.03
C ARG A 27 9.79 20.32 1.57
N ASP A 28 10.24 21.52 1.28
CA ASP A 28 10.44 21.98 -0.09
C ASP A 28 11.51 21.15 -0.80
N LEU A 29 12.53 20.74 -0.05
CA LEU A 29 13.59 19.90 -0.56
C LEU A 29 13.10 18.44 -0.77
N PHE A 30 12.32 17.89 0.15
CA PHE A 30 11.71 16.56 -0.03
C PHE A 30 10.80 16.51 -1.25
N VAL A 31 9.94 17.52 -1.48
CA VAL A 31 9.10 17.61 -2.67
C VAL A 31 9.94 17.59 -3.95
N LYS A 32 11.04 18.36 -3.98
CA LYS A 32 11.95 18.37 -5.11
C LYS A 32 12.60 17.00 -5.35
N VAL A 33 13.06 16.34 -4.30
CA VAL A 33 13.66 15.01 -4.38
C VAL A 33 12.64 13.96 -4.81
N ALA A 34 11.39 14.06 -4.35
CA ALA A 34 10.30 13.18 -4.78
C ALA A 34 10.10 13.22 -6.29
N ASP A 35 10.06 14.42 -6.87
CA ASP A 35 9.93 14.59 -8.32
C ASP A 35 11.16 14.04 -9.10
N MET A 36 12.36 14.20 -8.54
CA MET A 36 13.58 13.65 -9.15
C MET A 36 13.56 12.11 -9.12
N TYR A 37 13.17 11.50 -7.99
CA TYR A 37 13.04 10.06 -7.87
C TYR A 37 11.94 9.51 -8.79
N TYR A 38 10.81 10.19 -8.90
CA TYR A 38 9.74 9.80 -9.82
C TYR A 38 10.22 9.77 -11.28
N LYS A 39 10.90 10.83 -11.73
CA LYS A 39 11.51 10.89 -13.07
C LYS A 39 12.58 9.84 -13.29
N GLY A 40 13.31 9.48 -12.24
CA GLY A 40 14.30 8.40 -12.25
C GLY A 40 13.70 6.99 -12.06
N GLN A 41 12.36 6.86 -12.07
CA GLN A 41 11.63 5.61 -11.87
C GLN A 41 11.85 4.93 -10.51
N ASN A 42 12.43 5.64 -9.55
CA ASN A 42 12.45 5.22 -8.15
C ASN A 42 11.14 5.63 -7.47
N TYR A 43 10.07 4.90 -7.78
CA TYR A 43 8.72 5.24 -7.31
C TYR A 43 8.55 5.10 -5.81
N PHE A 44 9.19 4.10 -5.19
CA PHE A 44 9.15 3.96 -3.74
C PHE A 44 9.82 5.15 -3.05
N GLY A 45 11.03 5.52 -3.51
CA GLY A 45 11.70 6.71 -2.99
C GLY A 45 10.91 7.99 -3.22
N SER A 46 10.21 8.11 -4.35
CA SER A 46 9.31 9.25 -4.60
C SER A 46 8.18 9.31 -3.58
N ALA A 47 7.48 8.19 -3.35
CA ALA A 47 6.39 8.12 -2.36
C ALA A 47 6.90 8.42 -0.94
N GLU A 48 8.09 7.92 -0.58
CA GLU A 48 8.72 8.18 0.71
C GLU A 48 9.02 9.67 0.90
N MET A 49 9.54 10.34 -0.13
CA MET A 49 9.87 11.77 -0.03
C MET A 49 8.60 12.64 0.07
N ASP A 50 7.55 12.32 -0.69
CA ASP A 50 6.26 13.00 -0.54
C ASP A 50 5.66 12.78 0.87
N TYR A 51 5.82 11.57 1.45
CA TYR A 51 5.39 11.28 2.81
C TYR A 51 6.15 12.16 3.83
N LYS A 52 7.48 12.21 3.75
CA LYS A 52 8.32 13.06 4.64
C LYS A 52 8.00 14.54 4.50
N ALA A 53 7.72 15.01 3.28
CA ALA A 53 7.25 16.37 3.06
C ALA A 53 5.90 16.64 3.75
N GLY A 54 5.01 15.63 3.74
CA GLY A 54 3.75 15.64 4.49
C GLY A 54 3.97 15.75 6.00
N GLU A 55 4.90 14.97 6.55
CA GLU A 55 5.28 15.05 7.97
C GLU A 55 5.79 16.45 8.34
N CYS A 56 6.67 17.04 7.51
CA CYS A 56 7.14 18.40 7.72
C CYS A 56 5.99 19.42 7.73
N SER A 57 5.04 19.29 6.79
CA SER A 57 3.86 20.17 6.74
C SER A 57 2.99 20.00 7.98
N PHE A 58 2.84 18.77 8.47
CA PHE A 58 2.08 18.49 9.68
C PHE A 58 2.73 19.14 10.92
N GLN A 59 4.05 19.10 11.05
CA GLN A 59 4.80 19.76 12.11
C GLN A 59 4.62 21.29 12.06
N LEU A 60 4.52 21.86 10.86
CA LEU A 60 4.24 23.27 10.64
C LEU A 60 2.77 23.64 10.90
N LYS A 61 1.91 22.65 11.22
CA LYS A 61 0.45 22.78 11.33
C LYS A 61 -0.24 23.22 10.03
N ASP A 62 0.44 23.06 8.90
CA ASP A 62 -0.13 23.23 7.57
C ASP A 62 -0.80 21.90 7.17
N TYR A 63 -1.91 21.60 7.86
CA TYR A 63 -2.61 20.33 7.72
C TYR A 63 -3.22 20.11 6.34
N GLN A 64 -3.58 21.20 5.65
CA GLN A 64 -4.07 21.11 4.28
C GLN A 64 -2.96 20.59 3.36
N LYS A 65 -1.77 21.18 3.43
CA LYS A 65 -0.61 20.75 2.64
C LYS A 65 -0.13 19.36 3.02
N ALA A 66 -0.19 19.04 4.32
CA ALA A 66 0.14 17.69 4.81
C ALA A 66 -0.79 16.64 4.18
N ALA A 67 -2.10 16.85 4.21
CA ALA A 67 -3.07 15.94 3.60
C ALA A 67 -2.81 15.74 2.10
N GLU A 68 -2.56 16.81 1.34
CA GLU A 68 -2.25 16.75 -0.08
C GLU A 68 -1.01 15.90 -0.37
N LEU A 69 0.07 16.10 0.40
CA LEU A 69 1.33 15.38 0.22
C LEU A 69 1.21 13.90 0.61
N PHE A 70 0.52 13.58 1.69
CA PHE A 70 0.24 12.20 2.07
C PHE A 70 -0.64 11.49 1.04
N MET A 71 -1.64 12.16 0.49
CA MET A 71 -2.47 11.60 -0.60
C MET A 71 -1.64 11.35 -1.86
N LYS A 72 -0.77 12.29 -2.26
CA LYS A 72 0.16 12.10 -3.39
C LYS A 72 1.08 10.90 -3.17
N SER A 73 1.63 10.75 -1.97
CA SER A 73 2.43 9.59 -1.57
C SER A 73 1.64 8.28 -1.71
N ALA A 74 0.39 8.26 -1.22
CA ALA A 74 -0.49 7.10 -1.33
C ALA A 74 -0.79 6.71 -2.78
N ASP A 75 -1.10 7.69 -3.63
CA ASP A 75 -1.41 7.47 -5.05
C ASP A 75 -0.21 6.85 -5.79
N VAL A 76 1.00 7.36 -5.56
CA VAL A 76 2.23 6.79 -6.13
C VAL A 76 2.43 5.36 -5.62
N ALA A 77 2.27 5.13 -4.32
CA ALA A 77 2.46 3.82 -3.70
C ALA A 77 1.48 2.79 -4.28
N PHE A 78 0.18 3.07 -4.30
CA PHE A 78 -0.83 2.16 -4.85
C PHE A 78 -0.63 1.88 -6.34
N SER A 79 -0.29 2.90 -7.13
CA SER A 79 -0.03 2.73 -8.57
C SER A 79 1.12 1.78 -8.88
N LYS A 80 1.96 1.48 -7.89
CA LYS A 80 3.17 0.64 -8.01
C LYS A 80 3.14 -0.61 -7.12
N GLY A 81 1.99 -0.91 -6.49
CA GLY A 81 1.81 -2.11 -5.68
C GLY A 81 2.44 -2.06 -4.28
N PHE A 82 2.78 -0.86 -3.79
CA PHE A 82 3.25 -0.67 -2.40
C PHE A 82 2.08 -0.44 -1.45
N ASP A 83 1.09 -1.32 -1.47
CA ASP A 83 -0.23 -1.12 -0.84
C ASP A 83 -0.15 -0.80 0.65
N ARG A 84 0.70 -1.49 1.41
CA ARG A 84 0.86 -1.22 2.84
C ARG A 84 1.37 0.20 3.11
N TYR A 85 2.31 0.66 2.27
CA TYR A 85 2.82 2.01 2.38
C TYR A 85 1.75 3.04 1.99
N GLY A 86 0.98 2.75 0.93
CA GLY A 86 -0.15 3.56 0.51
C GLY A 86 -1.21 3.71 1.61
N VAL A 87 -1.55 2.62 2.30
CA VAL A 87 -2.49 2.65 3.44
C VAL A 87 -1.96 3.53 4.58
N SER A 88 -0.67 3.39 4.93
CA SER A 88 -0.05 4.24 5.96
C SER A 88 -0.11 5.74 5.59
N ALA A 89 0.12 6.07 4.32
CA ALA A 89 0.01 7.45 3.84
C ALA A 89 -1.45 7.97 3.89
N LEU A 90 -2.46 7.14 3.55
CA LEU A 90 -3.87 7.52 3.72
C LEU A 90 -4.24 7.75 5.19
N GLU A 91 -3.67 6.99 6.12
CA GLU A 91 -3.89 7.19 7.55
C GLU A 91 -3.40 8.55 8.02
N GLN A 92 -2.22 8.97 7.55
CA GLN A 92 -1.68 10.31 7.85
C GLN A 92 -2.49 11.43 7.18
N ALA A 93 -2.95 11.21 5.94
CA ALA A 93 -3.86 12.14 5.26
C ALA A 93 -5.16 12.31 6.05
N ARG A 94 -5.77 11.20 6.52
CA ARG A 94 -6.96 11.21 7.38
C ARG A 94 -6.73 12.00 8.67
N ASP A 95 -5.60 11.79 9.33
CA ASP A 95 -5.30 12.48 10.58
C ASP A 95 -5.05 13.98 10.36
N SER A 96 -4.51 14.35 9.20
CA SER A 96 -4.42 15.75 8.77
C SER A 96 -5.82 16.36 8.54
N GLN A 97 -6.72 15.63 7.88
CA GLN A 97 -8.12 16.08 7.66
C GLN A 97 -8.90 16.19 8.99
N LYS A 98 -8.64 15.32 9.96
CA LYS A 98 -9.20 15.45 11.32
C LYS A 98 -8.74 16.75 11.98
N ALA A 99 -7.46 17.11 11.87
CA ALA A 99 -6.93 18.35 12.41
C ALA A 99 -7.55 19.61 11.78
N LEU A 100 -8.02 19.50 10.53
CA LEU A 100 -8.79 20.54 9.84
C LEU A 100 -10.29 20.57 10.20
N GLY A 101 -10.81 19.52 10.85
CA GLY A 101 -12.24 19.36 11.13
C GLY A 101 -13.06 18.91 9.91
N ASN A 102 -12.43 18.39 8.87
CA ASN A 102 -13.07 17.96 7.63
C ASN A 102 -13.65 16.55 7.75
N ASN A 103 -14.74 16.41 8.51
CA ASN A 103 -15.33 15.10 8.83
C ASN A 103 -15.72 14.27 7.60
N LYS A 104 -16.17 14.90 6.52
CA LYS A 104 -16.55 14.22 5.28
C LYS A 104 -15.35 13.51 4.66
N GLU A 105 -14.25 14.21 4.50
CA GLU A 105 -13.00 13.67 3.96
C GLU A 105 -12.44 12.57 4.85
N VAL A 106 -12.58 12.70 6.18
CA VAL A 106 -12.19 11.66 7.14
C VAL A 106 -12.98 10.37 6.92
N GLU A 107 -14.30 10.46 6.70
CA GLU A 107 -15.14 9.29 6.43
C GLU A 107 -14.78 8.62 5.10
N GLU A 108 -14.53 9.41 4.05
CA GLU A 108 -14.10 8.89 2.74
C GLU A 108 -12.75 8.17 2.83
N LEU A 109 -11.79 8.73 3.55
CA LEU A 109 -10.48 8.10 3.76
C LEU A 109 -10.59 6.83 4.61
N ASN A 110 -11.41 6.81 5.67
CA ASN A 110 -11.67 5.61 6.45
C ASN A 110 -12.24 4.48 5.60
N LYS A 111 -13.16 4.79 4.68
CA LYS A 111 -13.72 3.81 3.76
C LYS A 111 -12.65 3.23 2.84
N LYS A 112 -11.82 4.07 2.23
CA LYS A 112 -10.71 3.63 1.37
C LYS A 112 -9.72 2.73 2.13
N ILE A 113 -9.29 3.14 3.32
CA ILE A 113 -8.37 2.37 4.17
C ILE A 113 -8.98 0.98 4.49
N LYS A 114 -10.26 0.94 4.84
CA LYS A 114 -10.95 -0.31 5.12
C LYS A 114 -10.99 -1.23 3.89
N GLU A 115 -11.35 -0.70 2.73
CA GLU A 115 -11.39 -1.46 1.48
C GLU A 115 -10.03 -2.11 1.13
N PHE A 116 -8.92 -1.40 1.34
CA PHE A 116 -7.58 -1.95 1.13
C PHE A 116 -7.23 -3.02 2.17
N ASN A 117 -7.53 -2.78 3.44
CA ASN A 117 -7.25 -3.74 4.51
C ASN A 117 -8.07 -5.03 4.35
N ASP A 118 -9.31 -4.94 3.90
CA ASP A 118 -10.17 -6.11 3.69
C ASP A 118 -9.68 -6.94 2.49
N LYS A 119 -9.21 -6.32 1.41
CA LYS A 119 -8.58 -7.01 0.27
C LYS A 119 -7.30 -7.77 0.65
N GLN A 120 -6.53 -7.25 1.59
CA GLN A 120 -5.32 -7.94 2.06
C GLN A 120 -5.59 -9.09 3.04
N LYS A 121 -6.80 -9.15 3.60
CA LYS A 121 -7.23 -10.25 4.51
C LYS A 121 -7.81 -11.45 3.78
N GLU A 122 -8.17 -11.32 2.50
CA GLU A 122 -8.58 -12.48 1.71
C GLU A 122 -7.36 -13.39 1.55
N PRO A 123 -7.41 -14.63 2.08
CA PRO A 123 -6.28 -15.53 1.99
C PRO A 123 -6.06 -15.92 0.53
N GLU A 124 -4.87 -15.70 0.00
CA GLU A 124 -4.42 -16.23 -1.29
C GLU A 124 -4.40 -17.79 -1.33
N GLY A 125 -5.13 -18.45 -0.43
CA GLY A 125 -5.06 -19.89 -0.18
C GLY A 125 -6.34 -20.68 -0.40
N GLU A 126 -7.52 -20.09 -0.54
CA GLU A 126 -8.74 -20.90 -0.62
C GLU A 126 -9.01 -21.52 -2.00
N SER A 127 -8.53 -20.94 -3.09
CA SER A 127 -8.81 -21.50 -4.41
C SER A 127 -8.10 -22.83 -4.68
N SER A 128 -6.87 -22.99 -4.18
CA SER A 128 -6.06 -24.20 -4.39
C SER A 128 -6.48 -25.35 -3.48
N PHE A 129 -6.77 -25.08 -2.20
CA PHE A 129 -7.19 -26.12 -1.26
C PHE A 129 -8.63 -26.59 -1.48
N SER A 130 -9.52 -25.67 -1.88
CA SER A 130 -10.90 -25.98 -2.23
C SER A 130 -10.98 -26.85 -3.50
N ILE A 131 -10.18 -26.56 -4.54
CA ILE A 131 -10.11 -27.39 -5.75
C ILE A 131 -9.53 -28.75 -5.45
N PHE A 132 -8.48 -28.83 -4.62
CA PHE A 132 -7.88 -30.11 -4.21
C PHE A 132 -8.84 -30.96 -3.37
N SER A 133 -9.53 -30.35 -2.41
CA SER A 133 -10.56 -31.00 -1.59
C SER A 133 -11.74 -31.49 -2.44
N TRP A 134 -12.17 -30.68 -3.40
CA TRP A 134 -13.24 -31.04 -4.34
C TRP A 134 -12.82 -32.19 -5.27
N LEU A 135 -11.60 -32.18 -5.79
CA LEU A 135 -11.03 -33.27 -6.59
C LEU A 135 -10.88 -34.57 -5.79
N LEU A 136 -10.40 -34.49 -4.54
CA LEU A 136 -10.27 -35.66 -3.66
C LEU A 136 -11.63 -36.28 -3.32
N SER A 137 -12.64 -35.45 -3.01
CA SER A 137 -14.00 -35.94 -2.74
C SER A 137 -14.65 -36.61 -3.94
N ARG A 138 -14.29 -36.17 -5.15
CA ARG A 138 -14.80 -36.77 -6.40
C ARG A 138 -14.11 -38.09 -6.73
N GLN A 139 -12.81 -38.23 -6.44
CA GLN A 139 -12.09 -39.50 -6.62
C GLN A 139 -12.52 -40.58 -5.64
N ILE A 140 -12.84 -40.24 -4.40
CA ILE A 140 -13.33 -41.21 -3.40
C ILE A 140 -14.71 -41.77 -3.82
N ARG A 141 -15.59 -40.98 -4.46
CA ARG A 141 -16.86 -41.45 -4.98
C ARG A 141 -16.71 -42.42 -6.16
N PHE A 142 -15.71 -42.22 -7.01
CA PHE A 142 -15.45 -43.16 -8.12
C PHE A 142 -14.83 -44.47 -7.63
N PHE A 143 -13.97 -44.42 -6.61
CA PHE A 143 -13.37 -45.62 -6.02
C PHE A 143 -14.39 -46.48 -5.28
N SER A 144 -15.35 -45.90 -4.57
CA SER A 144 -16.41 -46.63 -3.88
C SER A 144 -17.40 -47.27 -4.87
N LEU A 145 -17.71 -46.63 -5.98
CA LEU A 145 -18.58 -47.19 -7.04
C LEU A 145 -17.89 -48.35 -7.79
N TRP A 146 -16.59 -48.20 -8.06
CA TRP A 146 -15.80 -49.24 -8.71
C TRP A 146 -15.60 -50.46 -7.80
N PHE A 147 -15.41 -50.24 -6.49
CA PHE A 147 -15.27 -51.32 -5.49
C PHE A 147 -16.61 -52.09 -5.33
N LEU A 148 -17.74 -51.42 -5.30
CA LEU A 148 -19.07 -52.05 -5.25
C LEU A 148 -19.41 -52.83 -6.52
N LEU A 149 -19.01 -52.36 -7.69
CA LEU A 149 -19.16 -53.09 -8.95
C LEU A 149 -18.27 -54.31 -9.05
N SER A 150 -17.04 -54.24 -8.53
CA SER A 150 -16.10 -55.34 -8.48
C SER A 150 -16.52 -56.46 -7.52
N MET A 151 -17.12 -56.12 -6.37
CA MET A 151 -17.65 -57.11 -5.42
C MET A 151 -18.89 -57.86 -5.93
N ASN A 152 -19.67 -57.24 -6.83
CA ASN A 152 -20.89 -57.88 -7.39
C ASN A 152 -20.57 -58.90 -8.48
N GLN A 153 -19.35 -58.94 -9.02
CA GLN A 153 -18.91 -59.97 -9.99
C GLN A 153 -18.38 -61.24 -9.33
N ILE A 154 -18.06 -61.25 -8.03
CA ILE A 154 -17.50 -62.43 -7.32
C ILE A 154 -18.60 -63.35 -6.81
N ASN A 155 -19.87 -62.91 -6.77
CA ASN A 155 -21.02 -63.72 -6.31
C ASN A 155 -21.79 -64.47 -7.43
N LEU A 156 -21.22 -64.57 -8.62
CA LEU A 156 -21.87 -65.25 -9.78
C LEU A 156 -21.01 -66.40 -10.36
N LEU A 157 -20.18 -67.05 -9.53
CA LEU A 157 -19.50 -68.31 -9.79
C LEU A 157 -19.81 -69.30 -8.61
#